data_1a459aa6b2155839fb59d7274e4bca5c
#
_entry.id   1a459aa6b2155839fb59d7274e4bca5c
#
_cell.length_a   1.000
_cell.length_b   1.000
_cell.length_c   1.000
_cell.angle_alpha   90.00
_cell.angle_beta   90.00
_cell.angle_gamma   90.00
#
_symmetry.space_group_name_H-M   'P 1'
#
loop_
_entity.id
_entity.type
_entity.pdbx_description
1 polymer ?
#
loop_
_entity_poly.entity_id
_entity_poly.type
_entity_poly.pdbx_seq_one_letter_code
_entity_poly.pdbx_strand_id
1 'polypeptide(L)'
;TAPDGMAALELFEQQQIDLLVTDIRMPRMDGLELIQKVRSISPDTHCILLTAYGEFEYAKQAIRLGAENYLLKPVVKEEVEQNVQTALNNIYQKRKNSESLLLENTLRRWATGMIGDEELSERAAVLDIDLYQCAYCVLCFVKRARGSMAMLRAACAEEFGKNYAVNAFWDEKGRYVMILGGKAFDTEKMAQTLTALAEEYQCEHIAAIAIGSPVGQTENVRLSYQTACETIELSDLKTA
;
A
#
# COMPACT_ATOMS: atom_id res chain seq x y z
N THR A 1 28.36 9.55 -7.60
CA THR A 1 29.17 10.02 -6.44
C THR A 1 29.48 11.49 -6.59
N ALA A 2 29.52 12.23 -5.48
CA ALA A 2 29.89 13.64 -5.41
C ALA A 2 31.18 13.82 -4.59
N PRO A 3 32.07 14.75 -4.96
CA PRO A 3 33.33 14.97 -4.26
C PRO A 3 33.17 15.70 -2.92
N ASP A 4 32.06 16.41 -2.70
CA ASP A 4 31.74 17.13 -1.47
C ASP A 4 30.22 17.42 -1.34
N GLY A 5 29.82 18.07 -0.23
CA GLY A 5 28.42 18.33 0.07
C GLY A 5 27.73 19.29 -0.91
N MET A 6 28.46 20.27 -1.48
CA MET A 6 27.87 21.20 -2.47
C MET A 6 27.51 20.48 -3.77
N ALA A 7 28.47 19.71 -4.30
CA ALA A 7 28.23 18.91 -5.51
C ALA A 7 27.15 17.84 -5.28
N ALA A 8 27.06 17.28 -4.07
CA ALA A 8 25.98 16.37 -3.71
C ALA A 8 24.62 17.08 -3.75
N LEU A 9 24.52 18.31 -3.21
CA LEU A 9 23.27 19.07 -3.18
C LEU A 9 22.78 19.40 -4.59
N GLU A 10 23.67 19.74 -5.53
CA GLU A 10 23.33 19.97 -6.94
C GLU A 10 22.71 18.71 -7.59
N LEU A 11 23.14 17.50 -7.20
CA LEU A 11 22.51 16.27 -7.69
C LEU A 11 21.08 16.10 -7.19
N PHE A 12 20.74 16.54 -5.98
CA PHE A 12 19.39 16.53 -5.46
C PHE A 12 18.43 17.47 -6.20
N GLU A 13 18.96 18.53 -6.82
CA GLU A 13 18.16 19.42 -7.68
C GLU A 13 17.86 18.82 -9.06
N GLN A 14 18.70 17.89 -9.51
CA GLN A 14 18.62 17.30 -10.86
C GLN A 14 17.89 15.97 -10.89
N GLN A 15 17.86 15.23 -9.79
CA GLN A 15 17.27 13.88 -9.74
C GLN A 15 16.78 13.51 -8.34
N GLN A 16 15.81 12.63 -8.27
CA GLN A 16 15.36 12.05 -7.01
C GLN A 16 16.41 11.08 -6.47
N ILE A 17 16.78 11.25 -5.20
CA ILE A 17 17.76 10.42 -4.51
C ILE A 17 17.11 9.83 -3.27
N ASP A 18 17.02 8.51 -3.21
CA ASP A 18 16.36 7.79 -2.13
C ASP A 18 17.27 7.52 -0.94
N LEU A 19 18.59 7.37 -1.20
CA LEU A 19 19.59 7.07 -0.17
C LEU A 19 20.82 7.93 -0.37
N LEU A 20 21.21 8.64 0.69
CA LEU A 20 22.45 9.39 0.83
C LEU A 20 23.39 8.66 1.79
N VAL A 21 24.60 8.34 1.33
CA VAL A 21 25.70 7.92 2.19
C VAL A 21 26.77 9.00 2.13
N THR A 22 27.08 9.62 3.25
CA THR A 22 27.99 10.77 3.30
C THR A 22 29.01 10.68 4.41
N ASP A 23 30.22 11.18 4.16
CA ASP A 23 31.18 11.46 5.22
C ASP A 23 30.75 12.67 6.04
N ILE A 24 31.14 12.74 7.30
CA ILE A 24 31.00 13.95 8.13
C ILE A 24 31.91 15.06 7.57
N ARG A 25 33.19 14.76 7.45
CA ARG A 25 34.19 15.77 7.10
C ARG A 25 34.42 15.85 5.60
N MET A 26 33.80 16.82 4.98
CA MET A 26 34.00 17.14 3.57
C MET A 26 34.36 18.62 3.39
N PRO A 27 35.10 18.99 2.32
CA PRO A 27 35.36 20.36 1.98
C PRO A 27 34.06 21.13 1.67
N ARG A 28 34.05 22.44 1.88
CA ARG A 28 33.00 23.41 1.53
C ARG A 28 31.68 23.23 2.28
N MET A 29 31.17 22.02 2.40
CA MET A 29 29.95 21.69 3.14
C MET A 29 30.17 20.32 3.79
N ASP A 30 30.01 20.26 5.10
CA ASP A 30 30.12 18.99 5.84
C ASP A 30 28.87 18.11 5.70
N GLY A 31 28.97 16.85 6.14
CA GLY A 31 27.88 15.87 6.00
C GLY A 31 26.65 16.20 6.82
N LEU A 32 26.80 16.90 7.97
CA LEU A 32 25.65 17.29 8.81
C LEU A 32 24.89 18.47 8.17
N GLU A 33 25.62 19.45 7.64
CA GLU A 33 25.03 20.55 6.89
C GLU A 33 24.32 20.03 5.63
N LEU A 34 24.92 19.05 4.94
CA LEU A 34 24.31 18.41 3.79
C LEU A 34 23.00 17.71 4.18
N ILE A 35 22.99 16.89 5.23
CA ILE A 35 21.77 16.19 5.71
C ILE A 35 20.68 17.21 6.07
N GLN A 36 21.04 18.31 6.76
CA GLN A 36 20.07 19.33 7.13
C GLN A 36 19.41 19.98 5.89
N LYS A 37 20.19 20.31 4.85
CA LYS A 37 19.67 20.86 3.60
C LYS A 37 18.85 19.84 2.82
N VAL A 38 19.31 18.59 2.74
CA VAL A 38 18.58 17.51 2.09
C VAL A 38 17.22 17.29 2.76
N ARG A 39 17.12 17.36 4.10
CA ARG A 39 15.84 17.29 4.81
C ARG A 39 14.85 18.38 4.42
N SER A 40 15.32 19.55 4.00
CA SER A 40 14.45 20.66 3.56
C SER A 40 13.91 20.47 2.14
N ILE A 41 14.69 19.84 1.24
CA ILE A 41 14.35 19.69 -0.18
C ILE A 41 13.84 18.28 -0.54
N SER A 42 14.29 17.27 0.19
CA SER A 42 13.91 15.86 -0.02
C SER A 42 13.79 15.15 1.33
N PRO A 43 12.71 15.40 2.09
CA PRO A 43 12.54 14.90 3.46
C PRO A 43 12.48 13.36 3.55
N ASP A 44 12.13 12.69 2.46
CA ASP A 44 12.02 11.23 2.38
C ASP A 44 13.35 10.51 2.06
N THR A 45 14.43 11.25 1.75
CA THR A 45 15.74 10.66 1.51
C THR A 45 16.28 9.99 2.77
N HIS A 46 16.66 8.74 2.68
CA HIS A 46 17.33 8.00 3.75
C HIS A 46 18.80 8.42 3.84
N CYS A 47 19.34 8.63 5.06
CA CYS A 47 20.70 9.12 5.24
C CYS A 47 21.52 8.20 6.14
N ILE A 48 22.69 7.80 5.67
CA ILE A 48 23.72 7.05 6.41
C ILE A 48 24.97 7.92 6.49
N LEU A 49 25.51 8.09 7.69
CA LEU A 49 26.69 8.90 7.95
C LEU A 49 27.93 8.04 8.11
N LEU A 50 29.05 8.42 7.51
CA LEU A 50 30.35 7.83 7.77
C LEU A 50 31.12 8.71 8.75
N THR A 51 31.64 8.14 9.86
CA THR A 51 32.29 8.89 10.94
C THR A 51 33.60 8.25 11.36
N ALA A 52 34.53 9.05 11.83
CA ALA A 52 35.77 8.54 12.42
C ALA A 52 35.62 8.29 13.92
N TYR A 53 36.51 7.46 14.47
CA TYR A 53 36.56 7.19 15.90
C TYR A 53 36.77 8.50 16.70
N GLY A 54 35.93 8.71 17.72
CA GLY A 54 35.96 9.94 18.56
C GLY A 54 34.96 11.04 18.15
N GLU A 55 34.18 10.86 17.10
CA GLU A 55 33.21 11.84 16.62
C GLU A 55 31.77 11.53 17.10
N PHE A 56 31.63 11.01 18.31
CA PHE A 56 30.34 10.59 18.89
C PHE A 56 29.29 11.71 18.95
N GLU A 57 29.70 12.95 19.21
CA GLU A 57 28.77 14.09 19.26
C GLU A 57 28.19 14.42 17.87
N TYR A 58 28.95 14.21 16.80
CA TYR A 58 28.45 14.36 15.44
C TYR A 58 27.46 13.24 15.07
N ALA A 59 27.70 12.02 15.51
CA ALA A 59 26.76 10.92 15.33
C ALA A 59 25.41 11.21 16.01
N LYS A 60 25.41 11.77 17.23
CA LYS A 60 24.19 12.23 17.92
C LYS A 60 23.46 13.35 17.15
N GLN A 61 24.20 14.28 16.59
CA GLN A 61 23.62 15.36 15.79
C GLN A 61 22.98 14.80 14.52
N ALA A 62 23.64 13.87 13.83
CA ALA A 62 23.10 13.21 12.64
C ALA A 62 21.77 12.51 12.93
N ILE A 63 21.67 11.78 14.04
CA ILE A 63 20.43 11.12 14.48
C ILE A 63 19.32 12.17 14.73
N ARG A 64 19.64 13.30 15.39
CA ARG A 64 18.68 14.40 15.59
C ARG A 64 18.20 15.04 14.29
N LEU A 65 19.06 15.05 13.27
CA LEU A 65 18.74 15.51 11.92
C LEU A 65 18.04 14.44 11.07
N GLY A 66 17.76 13.27 11.67
CA GLY A 66 17.05 12.19 11.01
C GLY A 66 17.91 11.25 10.15
N ALA A 67 19.23 11.21 10.38
CA ALA A 67 20.03 10.12 9.83
C ALA A 67 19.60 8.78 10.45
N GLU A 68 19.45 7.75 9.65
CA GLU A 68 18.98 6.45 10.12
C GLU A 68 20.07 5.66 10.82
N ASN A 69 21.29 5.81 10.33
CA ASN A 69 22.43 5.10 10.89
C ASN A 69 23.75 5.85 10.66
N TYR A 70 24.77 5.43 11.36
CA TYR A 70 26.15 5.85 11.13
C TYR A 70 27.08 4.64 11.11
N LEU A 71 28.17 4.74 10.35
CA LEU A 71 29.19 3.73 10.22
C LEU A 71 30.53 4.29 10.64
N LEU A 72 31.29 3.52 11.44
CA LEU A 72 32.61 3.93 11.91
C LEU A 72 33.69 3.61 10.87
N LYS A 73 34.58 4.56 10.63
CA LYS A 73 35.78 4.33 9.83
C LYS A 73 36.86 3.63 10.65
N PRO A 74 37.62 2.67 10.10
CA PRO A 74 37.58 2.20 8.70
C PRO A 74 36.34 1.36 8.41
N VAL A 75 35.66 1.68 7.31
CA VAL A 75 34.40 1.05 6.93
C VAL A 75 34.67 -0.36 6.44
N VAL A 76 33.98 -1.33 6.98
CA VAL A 76 34.01 -2.72 6.53
C VAL A 76 32.95 -2.91 5.46
N LYS A 77 33.31 -3.54 4.35
CA LYS A 77 32.42 -3.70 3.19
C LYS A 77 31.08 -4.34 3.57
N GLU A 78 31.15 -5.40 4.35
CA GLU A 78 29.99 -6.16 4.82
C GLU A 78 29.03 -5.31 5.66
N GLU A 79 29.58 -4.41 6.47
CA GLU A 79 28.78 -3.49 7.30
C GLU A 79 28.07 -2.44 6.44
N VAL A 80 28.75 -1.89 5.42
CA VAL A 80 28.11 -0.97 4.46
C VAL A 80 26.99 -1.67 3.71
N GLU A 81 27.25 -2.87 3.17
CA GLU A 81 26.26 -3.64 2.43
C GLU A 81 25.01 -3.93 3.27
N GLN A 82 25.17 -4.35 4.54
CA GLN A 82 24.04 -4.59 5.45
C GLN A 82 23.24 -3.34 5.73
N ASN A 83 23.88 -2.21 5.99
CA ASN A 83 23.20 -0.94 6.28
C ASN A 83 22.47 -0.41 5.05
N VAL A 84 23.08 -0.44 3.88
CA VAL A 84 22.46 -0.07 2.61
C VAL A 84 21.27 -0.98 2.31
N GLN A 85 21.41 -2.29 2.47
CA GLN A 85 20.30 -3.23 2.26
C GLN A 85 19.13 -2.98 3.22
N THR A 86 19.42 -2.67 4.48
CA THR A 86 18.41 -2.32 5.47
C THR A 86 17.67 -1.04 5.09
N ALA A 87 18.41 0.01 4.70
CA ALA A 87 17.81 1.26 4.24
C ALA A 87 16.94 1.05 2.98
N LEU A 88 17.43 0.29 2.00
CA LEU A 88 16.65 -0.04 0.79
C LEU A 88 15.37 -0.82 1.11
N ASN A 89 15.43 -1.77 2.04
CA ASN A 89 14.24 -2.50 2.49
C ASN A 89 13.23 -1.55 3.16
N ASN A 90 13.70 -0.60 4.00
CA ASN A 90 12.83 0.39 4.65
C ASN A 90 12.16 1.31 3.61
N ILE A 91 12.92 1.78 2.61
CA ILE A 91 12.41 2.58 1.49
C ILE A 91 11.32 1.81 0.75
N TYR A 92 11.60 0.56 0.39
CA TYR A 92 10.64 -0.30 -0.32
C TYR A 92 9.36 -0.53 0.50
N GLN A 93 9.47 -0.85 1.79
CA GLN A 93 8.31 -1.06 2.65
C GLN A 93 7.49 0.23 2.83
N LYS A 94 8.15 1.38 3.00
CA LYS A 94 7.45 2.68 3.11
C LYS A 94 6.66 3.00 1.84
N ARG A 95 7.26 2.82 0.65
CA ARG A 95 6.57 3.00 -0.64
C ARG A 95 5.40 2.05 -0.79
N LYS A 96 5.62 0.76 -0.55
CA LYS A 96 4.57 -0.27 -0.62
C LYS A 96 3.40 0.02 0.33
N ASN A 97 3.70 0.46 1.57
CA ASN A 97 2.65 0.84 2.52
C ASN A 97 1.87 2.07 2.05
N SER A 98 2.55 3.08 1.48
CA SER A 98 1.90 4.29 0.96
C SER A 98 1.02 3.98 -0.25
N GLU A 99 1.49 3.16 -1.17
CA GLU A 99 0.70 2.68 -2.33
C GLU A 99 -0.51 1.86 -1.88
N SER A 100 -0.32 0.96 -0.91
CA SER A 100 -1.42 0.16 -0.35
C SER A 100 -2.49 1.02 0.32
N LEU A 101 -2.09 2.04 1.08
CA LEU A 101 -3.02 2.99 1.72
C LEU A 101 -3.76 3.85 0.68
N LEU A 102 -3.06 4.30 -0.37
CA LEU A 102 -3.67 5.04 -1.45
C LEU A 102 -4.67 4.19 -2.22
N LEU A 103 -4.31 2.94 -2.54
CA LEU A 103 -5.20 1.97 -3.19
C LEU A 103 -6.45 1.73 -2.35
N GLU A 104 -6.29 1.40 -1.07
CA GLU A 104 -7.41 1.12 -0.17
C GLU A 104 -8.35 2.33 -0.02
N ASN A 105 -7.79 3.54 0.13
CA ASN A 105 -8.56 4.78 0.18
C ASN A 105 -9.33 5.02 -1.14
N THR A 106 -8.68 4.82 -2.28
CA THR A 106 -9.31 5.01 -3.60
C THR A 106 -10.45 4.03 -3.81
N LEU A 107 -10.25 2.75 -3.53
CA LEU A 107 -11.28 1.72 -3.68
C LEU A 107 -12.48 1.95 -2.74
N ARG A 108 -12.22 2.36 -1.50
CA ARG A 108 -13.28 2.71 -0.54
C ARG A 108 -14.11 3.88 -1.02
N ARG A 109 -13.49 4.97 -1.49
CA ARG A 109 -14.17 6.14 -2.02
C ARG A 109 -14.94 5.81 -3.30
N TRP A 110 -14.41 4.94 -4.15
CA TRP A 110 -15.11 4.45 -5.33
C TRP A 110 -16.36 3.64 -4.96
N ALA A 111 -16.23 2.65 -4.09
CA ALA A 111 -17.36 1.84 -3.62
C ALA A 111 -18.45 2.65 -2.92
N THR A 112 -18.09 3.74 -2.22
CA THR A 112 -19.05 4.59 -1.52
C THR A 112 -19.59 5.76 -2.35
N GLY A 113 -19.06 5.97 -3.57
CA GLY A 113 -19.42 7.09 -4.44
C GLY A 113 -18.88 8.44 -3.97
N MET A 114 -17.80 8.45 -3.19
CA MET A 114 -17.14 9.65 -2.65
C MET A 114 -15.97 10.14 -3.50
N ILE A 115 -15.77 9.60 -4.70
CA ILE A 115 -14.74 10.00 -5.66
C ILE A 115 -15.40 10.37 -6.98
N GLY A 116 -14.96 11.46 -7.59
CA GLY A 116 -15.41 11.84 -8.94
C GLY A 116 -14.67 11.06 -10.02
N ASP A 117 -15.26 11.00 -11.22
CA ASP A 117 -14.73 10.17 -12.34
C ASP A 117 -13.34 10.60 -12.79
N GLU A 118 -13.05 11.90 -12.80
CA GLU A 118 -11.74 12.45 -13.18
C GLU A 118 -10.67 12.02 -12.16
N GLU A 119 -10.92 12.24 -10.87
CA GLU A 119 -10.01 11.82 -9.79
C GLU A 119 -9.83 10.30 -9.76
N LEU A 120 -10.91 9.53 -9.99
CA LEU A 120 -10.85 8.07 -10.05
C LEU A 120 -9.96 7.62 -11.20
N SER A 121 -10.10 8.23 -12.38
CA SER A 121 -9.31 7.89 -13.58
C SER A 121 -7.83 8.20 -13.39
N GLU A 122 -7.48 9.35 -12.80
CA GLU A 122 -6.10 9.71 -12.49
C GLU A 122 -5.46 8.72 -11.51
N ARG A 123 -6.16 8.39 -10.43
CA ARG A 123 -5.66 7.45 -9.42
C ARG A 123 -5.57 6.02 -9.95
N ALA A 124 -6.54 5.60 -10.75
CA ALA A 124 -6.56 4.29 -11.37
C ALA A 124 -5.35 4.05 -12.29
N ALA A 125 -4.94 5.08 -13.04
CA ALA A 125 -3.75 5.00 -13.89
C ALA A 125 -2.44 4.81 -13.09
N VAL A 126 -2.36 5.40 -11.89
CA VAL A 126 -1.19 5.24 -10.99
C VAL A 126 -1.21 3.90 -10.24
N LEU A 127 -2.41 3.41 -9.90
CA LEU A 127 -2.62 2.24 -9.05
C LEU A 127 -2.88 0.95 -9.84
N ASP A 128 -2.78 1.00 -11.17
CA ASP A 128 -3.05 -0.11 -12.09
C ASP A 128 -4.47 -0.71 -11.91
N ILE A 129 -5.47 0.16 -11.68
CA ILE A 129 -6.87 -0.24 -11.58
C ILE A 129 -7.49 -0.18 -12.99
N ASP A 130 -7.95 -1.33 -13.50
CA ASP A 130 -8.63 -1.38 -14.79
C ASP A 130 -10.10 -0.92 -14.66
N LEU A 131 -10.37 0.29 -15.14
CA LEU A 131 -11.71 0.90 -15.19
C LEU A 131 -12.46 0.62 -16.49
N TYR A 132 -11.85 -0.07 -17.47
CA TYR A 132 -12.45 -0.31 -18.80
C TYR A 132 -13.20 -1.65 -18.87
N GLN A 133 -13.98 -1.95 -17.84
CA GLN A 133 -14.79 -3.15 -17.77
C GLN A 133 -16.25 -2.88 -18.22
N CYS A 134 -16.89 -3.90 -18.83
CA CYS A 134 -18.28 -3.77 -19.30
C CYS A 134 -19.29 -3.77 -18.14
N ALA A 135 -18.94 -4.41 -17.03
CA ALA A 135 -19.78 -4.51 -15.85
C ALA A 135 -18.93 -4.66 -14.58
N TYR A 136 -19.54 -4.35 -13.44
CA TYR A 136 -18.95 -4.48 -12.11
C TYR A 136 -19.90 -5.20 -11.15
N CYS A 137 -19.33 -5.95 -10.21
CA CYS A 137 -20.06 -6.59 -9.13
C CYS A 137 -19.25 -6.52 -7.84
N VAL A 138 -19.90 -6.22 -6.72
CA VAL A 138 -19.25 -6.12 -5.43
C VAL A 138 -19.59 -7.33 -4.56
N LEU A 139 -18.56 -7.93 -3.97
CA LEU A 139 -18.68 -8.95 -2.94
C LEU A 139 -18.35 -8.34 -1.58
N CYS A 140 -19.12 -8.66 -0.57
CA CYS A 140 -18.93 -8.17 0.79
C CYS A 140 -18.85 -9.35 1.76
N PHE A 141 -17.79 -9.40 2.58
CA PHE A 141 -17.53 -10.47 3.53
C PHE A 141 -17.52 -9.93 4.95
N VAL A 142 -18.27 -10.55 5.83
CA VAL A 142 -18.32 -10.23 7.26
C VAL A 142 -17.73 -11.38 8.05
N LYS A 143 -16.79 -11.08 8.94
CA LYS A 143 -16.21 -12.08 9.85
C LYS A 143 -16.83 -12.00 11.25
N ARG A 144 -16.88 -13.13 11.94
CA ARG A 144 -17.11 -13.18 13.38
C ARG A 144 -15.87 -12.66 14.12
N ALA A 145 -16.02 -12.24 15.37
CA ALA A 145 -14.96 -11.56 16.15
C ALA A 145 -13.62 -12.31 16.26
N ARG A 146 -13.61 -13.64 16.13
CA ARG A 146 -12.39 -14.48 16.15
C ARG A 146 -12.26 -15.24 14.84
N GLY A 147 -11.07 -15.24 14.25
CA GLY A 147 -10.72 -15.97 13.02
C GLY A 147 -9.98 -15.13 12.00
N SER A 148 -9.29 -15.79 11.07
CA SER A 148 -8.56 -15.16 9.97
C SER A 148 -9.25 -15.48 8.65
N MET A 149 -9.46 -14.48 7.81
CA MET A 149 -10.01 -14.65 6.46
C MET A 149 -8.90 -14.76 5.39
N ALA A 150 -7.64 -14.85 5.79
CA ALA A 150 -6.52 -14.76 4.85
C ALA A 150 -6.56 -15.82 3.75
N MET A 151 -6.85 -17.07 4.12
CA MET A 151 -6.94 -18.20 3.16
C MET A 151 -8.10 -18.00 2.18
N LEU A 152 -9.31 -17.74 2.69
CA LEU A 152 -10.48 -17.50 1.84
C LEU A 152 -10.30 -16.30 0.91
N ARG A 153 -9.72 -15.23 1.41
CA ARG A 153 -9.42 -14.03 0.60
C ARG A 153 -8.48 -14.36 -0.56
N ALA A 154 -7.41 -15.10 -0.28
CA ALA A 154 -6.45 -15.52 -1.30
C ALA A 154 -7.14 -16.45 -2.33
N ALA A 155 -7.90 -17.42 -1.88
CA ALA A 155 -8.64 -18.34 -2.75
C ALA A 155 -9.69 -17.62 -3.61
N CYS A 156 -10.45 -16.68 -3.04
CA CYS A 156 -11.38 -15.85 -3.80
C CYS A 156 -10.67 -14.97 -4.84
N ALA A 157 -9.56 -14.33 -4.46
CA ALA A 157 -8.79 -13.51 -5.38
C ALA A 157 -8.21 -14.33 -6.55
N GLU A 158 -7.73 -15.54 -6.29
CA GLU A 158 -7.23 -16.46 -7.30
C GLU A 158 -8.36 -16.95 -8.22
N GLU A 159 -9.47 -17.44 -7.65
CA GLU A 159 -10.57 -18.02 -8.41
C GLU A 159 -11.28 -16.97 -9.28
N PHE A 160 -11.65 -15.82 -8.69
CA PHE A 160 -12.29 -14.74 -9.45
C PHE A 160 -11.32 -14.04 -10.39
N GLY A 161 -10.02 -13.96 -10.05
CA GLY A 161 -8.97 -13.39 -10.90
C GLY A 161 -8.77 -14.11 -12.23
N LYS A 162 -9.24 -15.36 -12.37
CA LYS A 162 -9.22 -16.08 -13.66
C LYS A 162 -10.10 -15.44 -14.73
N ASN A 163 -11.18 -14.74 -14.34
CA ASN A 163 -12.21 -14.24 -15.24
C ASN A 163 -12.53 -12.76 -15.06
N TYR A 164 -12.09 -12.15 -13.97
CA TYR A 164 -12.43 -10.78 -13.58
C TYR A 164 -11.20 -9.99 -13.15
N ALA A 165 -11.22 -8.69 -13.37
CA ALA A 165 -10.33 -7.77 -12.67
C ALA A 165 -10.76 -7.69 -11.19
N VAL A 166 -9.84 -7.90 -10.27
CA VAL A 166 -10.16 -8.00 -8.83
C VAL A 166 -9.47 -6.89 -8.07
N ASN A 167 -10.24 -6.03 -7.43
CA ASN A 167 -9.77 -5.01 -6.50
C ASN A 167 -10.41 -5.24 -5.13
N ALA A 168 -9.65 -5.08 -4.03
CA ALA A 168 -10.19 -5.39 -2.72
C ALA A 168 -9.64 -4.47 -1.61
N PHE A 169 -10.49 -4.21 -0.61
CA PHE A 169 -10.17 -3.32 0.51
C PHE A 169 -10.96 -3.70 1.77
N TRP A 170 -10.60 -3.09 2.91
CA TRP A 170 -11.39 -3.15 4.13
C TRP A 170 -12.21 -1.88 4.29
N ASP A 171 -13.52 -2.01 4.53
CA ASP A 171 -14.36 -0.85 4.82
C ASP A 171 -14.29 -0.43 6.31
N GLU A 172 -14.95 0.68 6.64
CA GLU A 172 -14.96 1.25 7.99
C GLU A 172 -15.69 0.38 9.02
N LYS A 173 -16.58 -0.51 8.58
CA LYS A 173 -17.28 -1.49 9.42
C LYS A 173 -16.46 -2.78 9.61
N GLY A 174 -15.24 -2.85 9.06
CA GLY A 174 -14.37 -4.02 9.13
C GLY A 174 -14.81 -5.18 8.23
N ARG A 175 -15.58 -4.90 7.17
CA ARG A 175 -15.94 -5.86 6.14
C ARG A 175 -14.87 -5.90 5.07
N TYR A 176 -14.55 -7.08 4.57
CA TYR A 176 -13.70 -7.22 3.41
C TYR A 176 -14.55 -7.09 2.15
N VAL A 177 -14.17 -6.20 1.27
CA VAL A 177 -14.93 -5.85 0.07
C VAL A 177 -14.07 -6.17 -1.15
N MET A 178 -14.65 -6.86 -2.14
CA MET A 178 -14.04 -7.09 -3.44
C MET A 178 -14.89 -6.43 -4.52
N ILE A 179 -14.28 -5.60 -5.36
CA ILE A 179 -14.87 -5.03 -6.56
C ILE A 179 -14.37 -5.87 -7.73
N LEU A 180 -15.27 -6.56 -8.39
CA LEU A 180 -14.99 -7.36 -9.57
C LEU A 180 -15.39 -6.58 -10.83
N GLY A 181 -14.49 -6.51 -11.81
CA GLY A 181 -14.77 -5.94 -13.12
C GLY A 181 -14.72 -7.03 -14.21
N GLY A 182 -15.67 -7.04 -15.14
CA GLY A 182 -15.71 -8.06 -16.19
C GLY A 182 -16.72 -7.79 -17.28
N LYS A 183 -16.97 -8.78 -18.13
CA LYS A 183 -17.95 -8.65 -19.25
C LYS A 183 -19.39 -8.85 -18.77
N ALA A 184 -19.62 -9.82 -17.92
CA ALA A 184 -20.93 -10.16 -17.36
C ALA A 184 -20.75 -10.95 -16.05
N PHE A 185 -21.77 -10.98 -15.20
CA PHE A 185 -21.77 -11.69 -13.93
C PHE A 185 -22.95 -12.65 -13.82
N ASP A 186 -22.64 -13.90 -13.52
CA ASP A 186 -23.59 -14.91 -13.12
C ASP A 186 -23.56 -15.02 -11.59
N THR A 187 -24.45 -14.30 -10.93
CA THR A 187 -24.48 -14.22 -9.47
C THR A 187 -24.82 -15.54 -8.79
N GLU A 188 -25.58 -16.43 -9.46
CA GLU A 188 -25.89 -17.75 -8.94
C GLU A 188 -24.65 -18.64 -8.92
N LYS A 189 -23.92 -18.68 -10.04
CA LYS A 189 -22.65 -19.40 -10.13
C LYS A 189 -21.60 -18.83 -9.15
N MET A 190 -21.55 -17.50 -8.99
CA MET A 190 -20.66 -16.87 -8.02
C MET A 190 -21.01 -17.29 -6.58
N ALA A 191 -22.29 -17.36 -6.24
CA ALA A 191 -22.74 -17.81 -4.93
C ALA A 191 -22.35 -19.28 -4.67
N GLN A 192 -22.51 -20.16 -5.65
CA GLN A 192 -22.07 -21.55 -5.57
C GLN A 192 -20.55 -21.66 -5.36
N THR A 193 -19.78 -20.88 -6.12
CA THR A 193 -18.31 -20.82 -5.97
C THR A 193 -17.90 -20.36 -4.58
N LEU A 194 -18.51 -19.29 -4.06
CA LEU A 194 -18.22 -18.77 -2.73
C LEU A 194 -18.58 -19.77 -1.61
N THR A 195 -19.68 -20.48 -1.76
CA THR A 195 -20.09 -21.54 -0.82
C THR A 195 -19.06 -22.68 -0.83
N ALA A 196 -18.67 -23.17 -2.00
CA ALA A 196 -17.66 -24.22 -2.12
C ALA A 196 -16.32 -23.83 -1.51
N LEU A 197 -15.84 -22.60 -1.77
CA LEU A 197 -14.61 -22.09 -1.17
C LEU A 197 -14.73 -21.95 0.35
N ALA A 198 -15.85 -21.48 0.87
CA ALA A 198 -16.06 -21.33 2.31
C ALA A 198 -16.08 -22.71 3.02
N GLU A 199 -16.61 -23.74 2.40
CA GLU A 199 -16.59 -25.13 2.88
C GLU A 199 -15.18 -25.73 2.81
N GLU A 200 -14.49 -25.59 1.68
CA GLU A 200 -13.13 -26.11 1.48
C GLU A 200 -12.15 -25.56 2.52
N TYR A 201 -12.22 -24.27 2.80
CA TYR A 201 -11.34 -23.60 3.77
C TYR A 201 -11.90 -23.59 5.20
N GLN A 202 -12.97 -24.35 5.48
CA GLN A 202 -13.60 -24.50 6.81
C GLN A 202 -13.84 -23.15 7.51
N CYS A 203 -14.42 -22.21 6.77
CA CYS A 203 -14.55 -20.82 7.20
C CYS A 203 -15.70 -20.59 8.19
N GLU A 204 -15.75 -21.34 9.31
CA GLU A 204 -16.76 -21.17 10.37
C GLU A 204 -16.78 -19.76 11.01
N HIS A 205 -15.68 -19.02 10.83
CA HIS A 205 -15.54 -17.63 11.33
C HIS A 205 -16.10 -16.58 10.35
N ILE A 206 -16.64 -16.96 9.21
CA ILE A 206 -17.39 -16.07 8.33
C ILE A 206 -18.82 -15.98 8.83
N ALA A 207 -19.28 -14.76 9.08
CA ALA A 207 -20.66 -14.52 9.50
C ALA A 207 -21.61 -14.45 8.30
N ALA A 208 -21.18 -13.74 7.24
CA ALA A 208 -21.96 -13.58 6.01
C ALA A 208 -21.05 -13.27 4.82
N ILE A 209 -21.50 -13.68 3.63
CA ILE A 209 -20.98 -13.25 2.34
C ILE A 209 -22.18 -12.75 1.53
N ALA A 210 -22.08 -11.55 0.98
CA ALA A 210 -23.13 -11.00 0.11
C ALA A 210 -22.57 -10.61 -1.25
N ILE A 211 -23.41 -10.77 -2.26
CA ILE A 211 -23.14 -10.40 -3.66
C ILE A 211 -24.05 -9.22 -3.97
N GLY A 212 -23.45 -8.09 -4.39
CA GLY A 212 -24.19 -6.94 -4.86
C GLY A 212 -24.78 -7.16 -6.26
N SER A 213 -25.77 -6.36 -6.62
CA SER A 213 -26.33 -6.39 -7.98
C SER A 213 -25.27 -5.97 -8.99
N PRO A 214 -25.06 -6.71 -10.09
CA PRO A 214 -24.16 -6.29 -11.16
C PRO A 214 -24.62 -4.94 -11.78
N VAL A 215 -23.64 -4.08 -12.11
CA VAL A 215 -23.86 -2.75 -12.69
C VAL A 215 -22.99 -2.55 -13.91
N GLY A 216 -23.44 -1.75 -14.89
CA GLY A 216 -22.77 -1.60 -16.18
C GLY A 216 -21.73 -0.47 -16.26
N GLN A 217 -21.57 0.36 -15.23
CA GLN A 217 -20.71 1.54 -15.29
C GLN A 217 -19.97 1.75 -13.98
N THR A 218 -18.76 2.33 -14.09
CA THR A 218 -17.87 2.62 -12.94
C THR A 218 -18.53 3.49 -11.87
N GLU A 219 -19.27 4.50 -12.28
CA GLU A 219 -20.03 5.41 -11.39
C GLU A 219 -21.14 4.71 -10.59
N ASN A 220 -21.62 3.57 -11.07
CA ASN A 220 -22.66 2.78 -10.45
C ASN A 220 -22.14 1.69 -9.50
N VAL A 221 -20.84 1.51 -9.34
CA VAL A 221 -20.24 0.53 -8.40
C VAL A 221 -20.78 0.73 -6.98
N ARG A 222 -21.06 1.96 -6.58
CA ARG A 222 -21.71 2.29 -5.29
C ARG A 222 -23.05 1.56 -5.09
N LEU A 223 -23.84 1.37 -6.16
CA LEU A 223 -25.13 0.68 -6.06
C LEU A 223 -24.94 -0.81 -5.80
N SER A 224 -23.95 -1.43 -6.45
CA SER A 224 -23.58 -2.81 -6.19
C SER A 224 -23.07 -3.00 -4.74
N TYR A 225 -22.27 -2.06 -4.24
CA TYR A 225 -21.80 -2.06 -2.85
C TYR A 225 -22.96 -1.90 -1.86
N GLN A 226 -23.88 -0.97 -2.12
CA GLN A 226 -25.06 -0.74 -1.28
C GLN A 226 -25.93 -1.99 -1.20
N THR A 227 -26.26 -2.63 -2.32
CA THR A 227 -27.07 -3.87 -2.33
C THR A 227 -26.40 -5.02 -1.60
N ALA A 228 -25.06 -5.16 -1.70
CA ALA A 228 -24.32 -6.15 -0.91
C ALA A 228 -24.42 -5.85 0.60
N CYS A 229 -24.30 -4.58 1.00
CA CYS A 229 -24.41 -4.17 2.40
C CYS A 229 -25.82 -4.40 2.97
N GLU A 230 -26.87 -4.03 2.23
CA GLU A 230 -28.26 -4.23 2.61
C GLU A 230 -28.59 -5.72 2.79
N THR A 231 -28.06 -6.57 1.92
CA THR A 231 -28.21 -8.02 2.01
C THR A 231 -27.65 -8.56 3.33
N ILE A 232 -26.48 -8.06 3.77
CA ILE A 232 -25.88 -8.43 5.05
C ILE A 232 -26.75 -7.98 6.22
N GLU A 233 -27.17 -6.72 6.21
CA GLU A 233 -27.98 -6.14 7.30
C GLU A 233 -29.33 -6.85 7.45
N LEU A 234 -29.95 -7.27 6.34
CA LEU A 234 -31.17 -8.07 6.36
C LEU A 234 -30.94 -9.51 6.88
N SER A 235 -29.77 -10.09 6.69
CA SER A 235 -29.42 -11.41 7.21
C SER A 235 -29.20 -11.39 8.73
N ASP A 236 -28.61 -10.34 9.25
CA ASP A 236 -28.38 -10.16 10.69
C ASP A 236 -29.71 -10.01 11.46
N LEU A 237 -30.72 -9.35 10.86
CA LEU A 237 -32.05 -9.20 11.44
C LEU A 237 -32.86 -10.52 11.52
N LYS A 238 -32.50 -11.54 10.72
CA LYS A 238 -33.16 -12.86 10.74
C LYS A 238 -32.53 -13.82 11.73
N THR A 239 -31.34 -13.50 12.26
CA THR A 239 -30.58 -14.34 13.19
C THR A 239 -30.60 -13.81 14.62
N ALA A 240 -31.21 -12.64 14.88
CA ALA A 240 -31.43 -12.04 16.20
C ALA A 240 -32.85 -12.36 16.69
#